data_f20293c05b691c7e80504b56b89d5d1d
#
_entry.id   f20293c05b691c7e80504b56b89d5d1d
#
_cell.length_a   1.000
_cell.length_b   1.000
_cell.length_c   1.000
_cell.angle_alpha   90.00
_cell.angle_beta   90.00
_cell.angle_gamma   90.00
#
_symmetry.space_group_name_H-M   'P 1'
#
loop_
_entity.id
_entity.type
_entity.pdbx_description
1 polymer ?
#
loop_
_entity_poly.entity_id
_entity_poly.type
_entity_poly.pdbx_seq_one_letter_code
_entity_poly.pdbx_strand_id
1 'polypeptide(L)'
;LPMGDATVAQAVTDRTGITGEKMELDGYMVLEGATIAAYNHMNRNGLCTMVAFNKKVDEQLAKQVAMQVAAMNPIAVDEDGVSEEVKQKEIEVAVEKTKVEQVQKAVEAALKKANINPADVDSEDHMESNMAKGWITAEDVAKAKEIIATVSAEKAANMPEQMIQNIAKGRLAKFL
;
A
#
# COMPACT_ATOMS: atom_id res chain seq x y z
N LEU A 1 -36.13 -1.67 7.46
CA LEU A 1 -35.91 -0.78 8.59
C LEU A 1 -36.83 0.43 8.46
N PRO A 2 -37.55 0.86 9.53
CA PRO A 2 -38.31 2.07 9.53
C PRO A 2 -37.42 3.31 9.50
N MET A 3 -37.85 4.37 8.83
CA MET A 3 -37.15 5.64 8.72
C MET A 3 -38.18 6.78 8.73
N GLY A 4 -38.57 7.21 9.92
CA GLY A 4 -39.73 8.08 10.10
C GLY A 4 -41.01 7.39 9.65
N ASP A 5 -41.81 8.05 8.80
CA ASP A 5 -43.07 7.51 8.25
C ASP A 5 -42.86 6.58 7.02
N ALA A 6 -41.61 6.34 6.61
CA ALA A 6 -41.26 5.51 5.47
C ALA A 6 -40.33 4.34 5.86
N THR A 7 -39.97 3.52 4.90
CA THR A 7 -38.93 2.51 5.04
C THR A 7 -37.68 2.97 4.32
N VAL A 8 -36.52 2.40 4.69
CA VAL A 8 -35.23 2.63 4.00
C VAL A 8 -35.35 2.31 2.50
N ALA A 9 -36.04 1.20 2.14
CA ALA A 9 -36.27 0.83 0.75
C ALA A 9 -37.01 1.92 -0.02
N GLN A 10 -38.04 2.50 0.59
CA GLN A 10 -38.84 3.58 0.00
C GLN A 10 -37.98 4.84 -0.20
N ALA A 11 -37.20 5.22 0.81
CA ALA A 11 -36.29 6.36 0.72
C ALA A 11 -35.23 6.20 -0.42
N VAL A 12 -34.72 4.98 -0.67
CA VAL A 12 -33.83 4.69 -1.79
C VAL A 12 -34.57 4.84 -3.13
N THR A 13 -35.79 4.32 -3.22
CA THR A 13 -36.62 4.46 -4.44
C THR A 13 -36.93 5.91 -4.75
N ASP A 14 -37.32 6.69 -3.72
CA ASP A 14 -37.59 8.12 -3.86
C ASP A 14 -36.37 8.91 -4.35
N ARG A 15 -35.19 8.56 -3.81
CA ARG A 15 -33.91 9.16 -4.28
C ARG A 15 -33.63 8.83 -5.75
N THR A 16 -33.84 7.60 -6.18
CA THR A 16 -33.74 7.20 -7.57
C THR A 16 -34.67 8.06 -8.45
N GLY A 17 -35.92 8.31 -8.00
CA GLY A 17 -36.87 9.16 -8.70
C GLY A 17 -36.44 10.62 -8.80
N ILE A 18 -35.83 11.18 -7.74
CA ILE A 18 -35.37 12.57 -7.69
C ILE A 18 -34.15 12.80 -8.57
N THR A 19 -33.18 11.88 -8.55
CA THR A 19 -31.91 12.03 -9.27
C THR A 19 -31.97 11.55 -10.73
N GLY A 20 -32.93 10.69 -11.05
CA GLY A 20 -33.00 10.00 -12.34
C GLY A 20 -31.92 8.90 -12.52
N GLU A 21 -31.13 8.62 -11.48
CA GLU A 21 -30.07 7.62 -11.48
C GLU A 21 -30.45 6.47 -10.55
N LYS A 22 -30.14 5.23 -10.98
CA LYS A 22 -30.37 4.05 -10.14
C LYS A 22 -29.50 4.13 -8.89
N MET A 23 -30.16 4.10 -7.73
CA MET A 23 -29.50 4.06 -6.42
C MET A 23 -29.79 2.73 -5.74
N GLU A 24 -28.79 2.20 -5.06
CA GLU A 24 -28.88 0.99 -4.26
C GLU A 24 -28.20 1.20 -2.93
N LEU A 25 -28.69 0.56 -1.88
CA LEU A 25 -28.06 0.50 -0.58
C LEU A 25 -27.15 -0.74 -0.56
N ASP A 26 -25.84 -0.52 -0.55
CA ASP A 26 -24.83 -1.57 -0.59
C ASP A 26 -24.71 -2.32 0.74
N GLY A 27 -24.81 -1.61 1.88
CA GLY A 27 -24.66 -2.24 3.17
C GLY A 27 -25.15 -1.40 4.33
N TYR A 28 -25.29 -2.07 5.48
CA TYR A 28 -25.63 -1.47 6.76
C TYR A 28 -24.90 -2.23 7.87
N MET A 29 -24.19 -1.49 8.73
CA MET A 29 -23.47 -2.06 9.86
C MET A 29 -23.75 -1.28 11.13
N VAL A 30 -23.80 -1.97 12.25
CA VAL A 30 -23.94 -1.40 13.58
C VAL A 30 -22.71 -1.76 14.40
N LEU A 31 -22.12 -0.78 15.06
CA LEU A 31 -21.08 -0.99 16.06
C LEU A 31 -21.61 -0.66 17.44
N GLU A 32 -21.34 -1.53 18.40
CA GLU A 32 -21.67 -1.34 19.81
C GLU A 32 -20.40 -1.35 20.67
N GLY A 33 -20.36 -0.49 21.67
CA GLY A 33 -19.20 -0.40 22.56
C GLY A 33 -19.41 0.64 23.68
N ALA A 34 -18.52 0.62 24.66
CA ALA A 34 -18.54 1.57 25.77
C ALA A 34 -18.21 3.02 25.34
N THR A 35 -17.46 3.17 24.26
CA THR A 35 -17.19 4.43 23.57
C THR A 35 -17.22 4.17 22.09
N ILE A 36 -17.87 5.03 21.31
CA ILE A 36 -17.89 4.98 19.85
C ILE A 36 -17.35 6.30 19.32
N ALA A 37 -16.36 6.24 18.47
CA ALA A 37 -15.83 7.39 17.75
C ALA A 37 -16.12 7.26 16.25
N ALA A 38 -16.61 8.34 15.65
CA ALA A 38 -16.80 8.46 14.22
C ALA A 38 -15.91 9.58 13.66
N TYR A 39 -15.32 9.34 12.52
CA TYR A 39 -14.57 10.34 11.78
C TYR A 39 -15.06 10.42 10.34
N ASN A 40 -15.32 11.63 9.89
CA ASN A 40 -15.71 11.94 8.52
C ASN A 40 -14.62 12.83 7.91
N HIS A 41 -13.88 12.29 6.95
CA HIS A 41 -12.77 12.98 6.34
C HIS A 41 -13.22 14.21 5.55
N MET A 42 -12.70 15.38 5.92
CA MET A 42 -13.07 16.69 5.32
C MET A 42 -14.56 17.00 5.30
N ASN A 43 -15.38 16.31 6.12
CA ASN A 43 -16.84 16.43 6.12
C ASN A 43 -17.52 16.23 4.75
N ARG A 44 -16.92 15.43 3.89
CA ARG A 44 -17.42 15.18 2.52
C ARG A 44 -18.18 13.88 2.34
N ASN A 45 -18.33 13.07 3.39
CA ASN A 45 -18.98 11.75 3.39
C ASN A 45 -18.39 10.72 2.37
N GLY A 46 -17.23 11.02 1.77
CA GLY A 46 -16.56 10.11 0.85
C GLY A 46 -15.68 9.08 1.56
N LEU A 47 -15.21 9.39 2.77
CA LEU A 47 -14.45 8.49 3.63
C LEU A 47 -14.89 8.72 5.06
N CYS A 48 -15.54 7.71 5.64
CA CYS A 48 -16.00 7.73 7.03
C CYS A 48 -15.51 6.47 7.73
N THR A 49 -15.11 6.62 8.98
CA THR A 49 -14.72 5.48 9.84
C THR A 49 -15.46 5.55 11.16
N MET A 50 -15.74 4.38 11.71
CA MET A 50 -16.25 4.23 13.07
C MET A 50 -15.39 3.23 13.84
N VAL A 51 -15.10 3.54 15.09
CA VAL A 51 -14.36 2.67 16.01
C VAL A 51 -15.16 2.52 17.29
N ALA A 52 -15.40 1.28 17.69
CA ALA A 52 -16.02 0.94 18.96
C ALA A 52 -14.97 0.43 19.94
N PHE A 53 -14.95 0.97 21.14
CA PHE A 53 -14.05 0.57 22.22
C PHE A 53 -14.83 -0.24 23.26
N ASN A 54 -14.21 -1.27 23.81
CA ASN A 54 -14.76 -2.11 24.87
C ASN A 54 -14.72 -1.44 26.27
N LYS A 55 -14.05 -0.29 26.39
CA LYS A 55 -13.95 0.52 27.61
C LYS A 55 -14.21 1.98 27.32
N LYS A 56 -14.47 2.77 28.39
CA LYS A 56 -14.51 4.22 28.27
C LYS A 56 -13.13 4.76 27.88
N VAL A 57 -13.11 5.55 26.82
CA VAL A 57 -11.93 6.24 26.29
C VAL A 57 -12.26 7.72 26.20
N ASP A 58 -11.26 8.56 26.41
CA ASP A 58 -11.37 10.00 26.19
C ASP A 58 -11.83 10.28 24.74
N GLU A 59 -12.77 11.20 24.57
CA GLU A 59 -13.40 11.47 23.29
C GLU A 59 -12.39 11.95 22.23
N GLN A 60 -11.44 12.79 22.63
CA GLN A 60 -10.44 13.31 21.71
C GLN A 60 -9.48 12.20 21.26
N LEU A 61 -9.05 11.35 22.18
CA LEU A 61 -8.23 10.19 21.88
C LEU A 61 -8.96 9.20 20.98
N ALA A 62 -10.21 8.89 21.28
CA ALA A 62 -11.05 8.01 20.47
C ALA A 62 -11.20 8.53 19.03
N LYS A 63 -11.38 9.83 18.86
CA LYS A 63 -11.43 10.48 17.54
C LYS A 63 -10.10 10.40 16.79
N GLN A 64 -8.96 10.57 17.48
CA GLN A 64 -7.64 10.41 16.86
C GLN A 64 -7.43 8.99 16.35
N VAL A 65 -7.88 7.96 17.09
CA VAL A 65 -7.83 6.56 16.64
C VAL A 65 -8.69 6.38 15.38
N ALA A 66 -9.91 6.91 15.35
CA ALA A 66 -10.78 6.84 14.17
C ALA A 66 -10.15 7.55 12.94
N MET A 67 -9.45 8.67 13.14
CA MET A 67 -8.66 9.33 12.10
C MET A 67 -7.52 8.46 11.60
N GLN A 68 -6.82 7.77 12.50
CA GLN A 68 -5.73 6.86 12.14
C GLN A 68 -6.24 5.65 11.35
N VAL A 69 -7.40 5.10 11.75
CA VAL A 69 -8.07 4.04 10.99
C VAL A 69 -8.41 4.50 9.56
N ALA A 70 -8.89 5.73 9.39
CA ALA A 70 -9.14 6.29 8.06
C ALA A 70 -7.86 6.43 7.21
N ALA A 71 -6.75 6.80 7.84
CA ALA A 71 -5.47 7.01 7.15
C ALA A 71 -4.77 5.70 6.78
N MET A 72 -4.82 4.70 7.67
CA MET A 72 -4.09 3.43 7.51
C MET A 72 -4.91 2.34 6.84
N ASN A 73 -6.24 2.48 6.82
CA ASN A 73 -7.17 1.51 6.25
C ASN A 73 -6.87 0.05 6.70
N PRO A 74 -6.81 -0.23 8.00
CA PRO A 74 -6.46 -1.55 8.50
C PRO A 74 -7.52 -2.58 8.08
N ILE A 75 -7.08 -3.80 7.79
CA ILE A 75 -7.96 -4.91 7.37
C ILE A 75 -8.58 -5.66 8.54
N ALA A 76 -8.00 -5.52 9.73
CA ALA A 76 -8.50 -6.14 10.96
C ALA A 76 -8.12 -5.32 12.19
N VAL A 77 -8.67 -5.66 13.35
CA VAL A 77 -8.38 -5.00 14.63
C VAL A 77 -7.03 -5.52 15.20
N ASP A 78 -6.72 -6.78 14.92
CA ASP A 78 -5.50 -7.47 15.36
C ASP A 78 -5.10 -8.54 14.34
N GLU A 79 -3.96 -9.18 14.59
CA GLU A 79 -3.41 -10.23 13.73
C GLU A 79 -4.33 -11.46 13.61
N ASP A 80 -5.09 -11.78 14.66
CA ASP A 80 -6.00 -12.94 14.67
C ASP A 80 -7.20 -12.70 13.72
N GLY A 81 -7.57 -11.44 13.51
CA GLY A 81 -8.61 -11.02 12.56
C GLY A 81 -8.18 -11.07 11.09
N VAL A 82 -6.89 -11.27 10.81
CA VAL A 82 -6.36 -11.37 9.43
C VAL A 82 -6.36 -12.83 9.00
N SER A 83 -7.06 -13.14 7.90
CA SER A 83 -7.09 -14.52 7.39
C SER A 83 -5.71 -14.98 6.92
N GLU A 84 -5.43 -16.29 7.05
CA GLU A 84 -4.17 -16.88 6.58
C GLU A 84 -3.95 -16.68 5.07
N GLU A 85 -5.01 -16.65 4.29
CA GLU A 85 -4.94 -16.34 2.85
C GLU A 85 -4.40 -14.93 2.59
N VAL A 86 -4.86 -13.94 3.36
CA VAL A 86 -4.38 -12.56 3.26
C VAL A 86 -2.94 -12.46 3.73
N LYS A 87 -2.58 -13.10 4.85
CA LYS A 87 -1.20 -13.14 5.35
C LYS A 87 -0.26 -13.76 4.31
N GLN A 88 -0.65 -14.88 3.71
CA GLN A 88 0.15 -15.54 2.67
C GLN A 88 0.35 -14.65 1.45
N LYS A 89 -0.70 -13.99 0.98
CA LYS A 89 -0.62 -13.06 -0.14
C LYS A 89 0.31 -11.88 0.13
N GLU A 90 0.24 -11.32 1.34
CA GLU A 90 1.15 -10.23 1.76
C GLU A 90 2.61 -10.70 1.85
N ILE A 91 2.84 -11.94 2.32
CA ILE A 91 4.17 -12.55 2.30
C ILE A 91 4.69 -12.68 0.87
N GLU A 92 3.88 -13.16 -0.06
CA GLU A 92 4.28 -13.30 -1.47
C GLU A 92 4.66 -11.95 -2.09
N VAL A 93 3.84 -10.91 -1.85
CA VAL A 93 4.14 -9.54 -2.29
C VAL A 93 5.42 -9.02 -1.64
N ALA A 94 5.62 -9.25 -0.35
CA ALA A 94 6.83 -8.84 0.37
C ALA A 94 8.08 -9.59 -0.13
N VAL A 95 7.96 -10.86 -0.47
CA VAL A 95 9.02 -11.67 -1.10
C VAL A 95 9.42 -11.08 -2.44
N GLU A 96 8.46 -10.80 -3.31
CA GLU A 96 8.71 -10.26 -4.65
C GLU A 96 9.39 -8.87 -4.56
N LYS A 97 8.85 -7.96 -3.75
CA LYS A 97 9.47 -6.65 -3.50
C LYS A 97 10.90 -6.79 -2.96
N THR A 98 11.13 -7.74 -2.06
CA THR A 98 12.46 -7.97 -1.49
C THR A 98 13.45 -8.44 -2.54
N LYS A 99 13.04 -9.34 -3.44
CA LYS A 99 13.87 -9.79 -4.57
C LYS A 99 14.28 -8.63 -5.46
N VAL A 100 13.32 -7.82 -5.88
CA VAL A 100 13.57 -6.63 -6.71
C VAL A 100 14.54 -5.67 -6.04
N GLU A 101 14.32 -5.33 -4.77
CA GLU A 101 15.20 -4.42 -4.03
C GLU A 101 16.62 -4.97 -3.83
N GLN A 102 16.76 -6.28 -3.62
CA GLN A 102 18.10 -6.90 -3.50
C GLN A 102 18.86 -6.87 -4.82
N VAL A 103 18.19 -7.10 -5.95
CA VAL A 103 18.78 -6.95 -7.28
C VAL A 103 19.19 -5.51 -7.52
N GLN A 104 18.30 -4.55 -7.27
CA GLN A 104 18.58 -3.13 -7.45
C GLN A 104 19.78 -2.67 -6.63
N LYS A 105 19.87 -3.04 -5.35
CA LYS A 105 21.01 -2.72 -4.48
C LYS A 105 22.32 -3.29 -5.02
N ALA A 106 22.30 -4.51 -5.55
CA ALA A 106 23.50 -5.12 -6.13
C ALA A 106 23.95 -4.40 -7.41
N VAL A 107 23.00 -4.02 -8.26
CA VAL A 107 23.27 -3.23 -9.48
C VAL A 107 23.83 -1.86 -9.13
N GLU A 108 23.21 -1.14 -8.19
CA GLU A 108 23.69 0.18 -7.74
C GLU A 108 25.13 0.10 -7.18
N ALA A 109 25.41 -0.93 -6.39
CA ALA A 109 26.75 -1.14 -5.83
C ALA A 109 27.79 -1.44 -6.93
N ALA A 110 27.42 -2.21 -7.95
CA ALA A 110 28.30 -2.52 -9.08
C ALA A 110 28.54 -1.29 -9.97
N LEU A 111 27.53 -0.49 -10.25
CA LEU A 111 27.65 0.77 -10.98
C LEU A 111 28.57 1.76 -10.26
N LYS A 112 28.39 1.94 -8.95
CA LYS A 112 29.27 2.78 -8.11
C LYS A 112 30.73 2.32 -8.14
N LYS A 113 30.97 1.01 -8.11
CA LYS A 113 32.34 0.46 -8.26
C LYS A 113 32.97 0.73 -9.63
N ALA A 114 32.12 0.87 -10.64
CA ALA A 114 32.54 1.23 -12.00
C ALA A 114 32.67 2.75 -12.21
N ASN A 115 32.49 3.56 -11.15
CA ASN A 115 32.42 5.03 -11.17
C ASN A 115 31.28 5.59 -12.04
N ILE A 116 30.19 4.84 -12.15
CA ILE A 116 28.95 5.28 -12.81
C ILE A 116 27.93 5.61 -11.73
N ASN A 117 27.35 6.80 -11.79
CA ASN A 117 26.28 7.17 -10.88
C ASN A 117 24.99 6.44 -11.28
N PRO A 118 24.39 5.62 -10.39
CA PRO A 118 23.17 4.88 -10.72
C PRO A 118 22.00 5.75 -11.20
N ALA A 119 21.87 6.97 -10.67
CA ALA A 119 20.79 7.89 -11.06
C ALA A 119 20.90 8.39 -12.50
N ASP A 120 22.08 8.32 -13.10
CA ASP A 120 22.29 8.79 -14.48
C ASP A 120 21.95 7.70 -15.51
N VAL A 121 21.78 6.46 -15.07
CA VAL A 121 21.58 5.28 -15.91
C VAL A 121 20.41 4.38 -15.43
N ASP A 122 19.48 4.93 -14.67
CA ASP A 122 18.36 4.20 -14.08
C ASP A 122 17.24 3.87 -15.10
N SER A 123 17.22 4.55 -16.23
CA SER A 123 16.29 4.33 -17.35
C SER A 123 16.95 4.66 -18.70
N GLU A 124 16.40 4.13 -19.79
CA GLU A 124 16.90 4.45 -21.14
C GLU A 124 16.75 5.94 -21.43
N ASP A 125 15.64 6.56 -21.05
CA ASP A 125 15.39 7.99 -21.24
C ASP A 125 16.45 8.84 -20.51
N HIS A 126 16.82 8.47 -19.28
CA HIS A 126 17.88 9.15 -18.54
C HIS A 126 19.26 8.93 -19.17
N MET A 127 19.57 7.73 -19.65
CA MET A 127 20.82 7.47 -20.37
C MET A 127 20.95 8.36 -21.60
N GLU A 128 19.92 8.44 -22.44
CA GLU A 128 19.90 9.27 -23.64
C GLU A 128 19.98 10.76 -23.31
N SER A 129 19.17 11.22 -22.35
CA SER A 129 19.16 12.63 -21.92
C SER A 129 20.50 13.05 -21.32
N ASN A 130 21.13 12.22 -20.49
CA ASN A 130 22.38 12.53 -19.83
C ASN A 130 23.57 12.43 -20.78
N MET A 131 23.51 11.55 -21.79
CA MET A 131 24.45 11.53 -22.92
C MET A 131 24.36 12.84 -23.72
N ALA A 132 23.17 13.28 -24.08
CA ALA A 132 22.94 14.52 -24.82
C ALA A 132 23.44 15.76 -24.07
N LYS A 133 23.39 15.75 -22.74
CA LYS A 133 23.93 16.80 -21.87
C LYS A 133 25.45 16.71 -21.65
N GLY A 134 26.07 15.64 -22.09
CA GLY A 134 27.50 15.40 -21.89
C GLY A 134 27.88 15.01 -20.46
N TRP A 135 26.92 14.54 -19.64
CA TRP A 135 27.16 14.10 -18.26
C TRP A 135 27.71 12.69 -18.19
N ILE A 136 27.37 11.84 -19.15
CA ILE A 136 27.88 10.49 -19.33
C ILE A 136 28.27 10.26 -20.79
N THR A 137 29.19 9.31 -21.02
CA THR A 137 29.63 8.94 -22.36
C THR A 137 28.87 7.74 -22.90
N ALA A 138 28.96 7.51 -24.23
CA ALA A 138 28.43 6.29 -24.85
C ALA A 138 29.07 5.02 -24.29
N GLU A 139 30.34 5.11 -23.90
CA GLU A 139 31.09 4.00 -23.27
C GLU A 139 30.54 3.71 -21.87
N ASP A 140 30.24 4.75 -21.08
CA ASP A 140 29.61 4.62 -19.76
C ASP A 140 28.22 3.95 -19.87
N VAL A 141 27.43 4.33 -20.86
CA VAL A 141 26.10 3.73 -21.13
C VAL A 141 26.24 2.26 -21.51
N ALA A 142 27.15 1.91 -22.41
CA ALA A 142 27.39 0.52 -22.81
C ALA A 142 27.81 -0.34 -21.61
N LYS A 143 28.74 0.18 -20.79
CA LYS A 143 29.22 -0.46 -19.57
C LYS A 143 28.13 -0.60 -18.52
N ALA A 144 27.30 0.42 -18.36
CA ALA A 144 26.17 0.38 -17.44
C ALA A 144 25.14 -0.69 -17.83
N LYS A 145 24.78 -0.78 -19.12
CA LYS A 145 23.87 -1.79 -19.65
C LYS A 145 24.40 -3.22 -19.41
N GLU A 146 25.70 -3.44 -19.63
CA GLU A 146 26.35 -4.73 -19.36
C GLU A 146 26.31 -5.07 -17.86
N ILE A 147 26.65 -4.13 -16.98
CA ILE A 147 26.62 -4.32 -15.52
C ILE A 147 25.21 -4.62 -15.06
N ILE A 148 24.22 -3.85 -15.49
CA ILE A 148 22.81 -4.04 -15.12
C ILE A 148 22.36 -5.45 -15.54
N ALA A 149 22.59 -5.87 -16.77
CA ALA A 149 22.19 -7.17 -17.27
C ALA A 149 22.87 -8.32 -16.51
N THR A 150 24.18 -8.26 -16.36
CA THR A 150 24.97 -9.32 -15.73
C THR A 150 24.67 -9.45 -14.25
N VAL A 151 24.72 -8.34 -13.50
CA VAL A 151 24.50 -8.34 -12.05
C VAL A 151 23.06 -8.69 -11.70
N SER A 152 22.08 -8.23 -12.49
CA SER A 152 20.68 -8.60 -12.30
C SER A 152 20.46 -10.10 -12.47
N ALA A 153 21.03 -10.70 -13.51
CA ALA A 153 20.93 -12.14 -13.77
C ALA A 153 21.62 -12.96 -12.68
N GLU A 154 22.86 -12.60 -12.31
CA GLU A 154 23.63 -13.29 -11.27
C GLU A 154 22.94 -13.20 -9.91
N LYS A 155 22.44 -12.02 -9.54
CA LYS A 155 21.78 -11.82 -8.25
C LYS A 155 20.45 -12.55 -8.19
N ALA A 156 19.64 -12.51 -9.26
CA ALA A 156 18.40 -13.25 -9.34
C ALA A 156 18.58 -14.78 -9.22
N ALA A 157 19.63 -15.31 -9.83
CA ALA A 157 19.97 -16.74 -9.79
C ALA A 157 20.53 -17.20 -8.43
N ASN A 158 21.21 -16.31 -7.68
CA ASN A 158 21.95 -16.64 -6.45
C ASN A 158 21.32 -16.03 -5.19
N MET A 159 20.01 -15.82 -5.17
CA MET A 159 19.31 -15.30 -3.99
C MET A 159 18.96 -16.45 -3.04
N PRO A 160 19.47 -16.48 -1.79
CA PRO A 160 19.09 -17.47 -0.80
C PRO A 160 17.61 -17.29 -0.42
N GLU A 161 16.80 -18.29 -0.71
CA GLU A 161 15.36 -18.25 -0.45
C GLU A 161 15.03 -18.01 1.03
N GLN A 162 15.79 -18.65 1.92
CA GLN A 162 15.63 -18.48 3.36
C GLN A 162 15.83 -17.03 3.82
N MET A 163 16.80 -16.32 3.24
CA MET A 163 17.04 -14.90 3.55
C MET A 163 15.87 -14.03 3.10
N ILE A 164 15.37 -14.28 1.89
CA ILE A 164 14.21 -13.55 1.35
C ILE A 164 12.97 -13.76 2.21
N GLN A 165 12.70 -15.01 2.59
CA GLN A 165 11.58 -15.36 3.46
C GLN A 165 11.69 -14.68 4.84
N ASN A 166 12.87 -14.64 5.44
CA ASN A 166 13.07 -13.97 6.73
C ASN A 166 12.85 -12.46 6.65
N ILE A 167 13.31 -11.82 5.58
CA ILE A 167 13.09 -10.38 5.36
C ILE A 167 11.60 -10.11 5.12
N ALA A 168 10.93 -10.93 4.31
CA ALA A 168 9.50 -10.81 4.01
C ALA A 168 8.65 -10.96 5.28
N LYS A 169 8.93 -11.96 6.13
CA LYS A 169 8.27 -12.13 7.43
C LYS A 169 8.50 -10.95 8.37
N GLY A 170 9.72 -10.39 8.41
CA GLY A 170 10.02 -9.20 9.19
C GLY A 170 9.27 -7.94 8.70
N ARG A 171 8.96 -7.86 7.41
CA ARG A 171 8.12 -6.80 6.84
C ARG A 171 6.65 -6.99 7.20
N LEU A 172 6.15 -8.21 7.12
CA LEU A 172 4.78 -8.55 7.52
C LEU A 172 4.54 -8.19 8.99
N ALA A 173 5.47 -8.52 9.90
CA ALA A 173 5.37 -8.18 11.32
C ALA A 173 5.36 -6.67 11.62
N LYS A 174 5.75 -5.83 10.67
CA LYS A 174 5.62 -4.36 10.77
C LYS A 174 4.34 -3.84 10.14
N PHE A 175 3.71 -4.64 9.30
CA PHE A 175 2.46 -4.32 8.63
C PHE A 175 1.25 -4.68 9.50
N LEU A 176 1.35 -5.75 10.28
CA LEU A 176 0.37 -6.22 11.26
C LEU A 176 0.52 -5.49 12.60
#